data_e26baf09c64ddd39d44a3ede29d4c775
#
_entry.id   e26baf09c64ddd39d44a3ede29d4c775
#
_cell.length_a   1.000
_cell.length_b   1.000
_cell.length_c   1.000
_cell.angle_alpha   90.00
_cell.angle_beta   90.00
_cell.angle_gamma   90.00
#
_symmetry.space_group_name_H-M   'P 1'
#
loop_
_entity.id
_entity.type
_entity.pdbx_description
1 polymer ?
#
loop_
_entity_poly.entity_id
_entity_poly.type
_entity_poly.pdbx_seq_one_letter_code
_entity_poly.pdbx_strand_id
1 'polypeptide(L)'
;MSRVKRGILSIAVALGVVATSAVAANAESITGGGSSFMGTFQAACSAAYKDHTVAYVASSSGTGRNQFAVGNFDFAGSEAAYGSKEFSGRDGGFNFAPITAAPIAVAYNVKGLTSLKLDDPTLGAIFTGTITKWNDAAIAKLNKGAKLPDANITVVYRSSNSGTTDNFSGYLVNRKVAPWKRNGVFTSANGTGAPAGSLGFVSNQQVTTAIKGTANSIGYADLADLKSQGVKNYVSLKNPAGEYVQPTTAAATKFLSKQANVQPSGLVGLDWSSKIKGAYNLVAIAYLIGPNGQTDAKSKAVEDYAKYLLNSCGPKQSGKLGYIPLSGKILALAKTQVEKFSN
;
A
#
# COMPACT_ATOMS: atom_id res chain seq x y z
N MET A 1 20.99 -77.03 35.06
CA MET A 1 21.92 -75.90 35.38
C MET A 1 22.11 -75.10 34.07
N SER A 2 21.39 -74.04 33.83
CA SER A 2 21.53 -73.19 32.69
C SER A 2 21.65 -71.72 33.14
N ARG A 3 22.80 -71.10 32.82
CA ARG A 3 23.12 -69.73 33.20
C ARG A 3 22.49 -68.77 32.22
N VAL A 4 21.56 -67.94 32.71
CA VAL A 4 20.98 -66.81 31.95
C VAL A 4 21.98 -65.66 31.99
N LYS A 5 22.49 -65.23 30.83
CA LYS A 5 23.28 -63.99 30.65
C LYS A 5 22.34 -62.81 30.56
N ARG A 6 22.44 -61.88 31.49
CA ARG A 6 21.76 -60.57 31.43
C ARG A 6 22.56 -59.64 30.54
N GLY A 7 22.01 -59.29 29.39
CA GLY A 7 22.53 -58.23 28.53
C GLY A 7 22.05 -56.85 29.07
N ILE A 8 23.01 -55.97 29.34
CA ILE A 8 22.75 -54.57 29.72
C ILE A 8 22.57 -53.79 28.41
N LEU A 9 21.34 -53.28 28.21
CA LEU A 9 21.00 -52.40 27.10
C LEU A 9 21.32 -50.96 27.52
N SER A 10 22.40 -50.39 26.98
CA SER A 10 22.77 -48.98 27.19
C SER A 10 21.90 -48.11 26.32
N ILE A 11 20.97 -47.36 26.92
CA ILE A 11 20.18 -46.33 26.23
C ILE A 11 21.06 -45.06 26.17
N ALA A 12 21.52 -44.73 24.98
CA ALA A 12 22.15 -43.44 24.71
C ALA A 12 21.05 -42.38 24.60
N VAL A 13 20.94 -41.51 25.61
CA VAL A 13 20.10 -40.33 25.56
C VAL A 13 20.79 -39.28 24.67
N ALA A 14 20.31 -39.11 23.45
CA ALA A 14 20.74 -37.99 22.59
C ALA A 14 20.15 -36.69 23.17
N LEU A 15 20.99 -35.89 23.83
CA LEU A 15 20.64 -34.49 24.15
C LEU A 15 20.50 -33.70 22.84
N GLY A 16 19.29 -33.51 22.42
CA GLY A 16 18.95 -32.52 21.37
C GLY A 16 19.28 -31.12 21.88
N VAL A 17 20.32 -30.51 21.33
CA VAL A 17 20.61 -29.10 21.53
C VAL A 17 19.46 -28.32 20.85
N VAL A 18 18.50 -27.88 21.64
CA VAL A 18 17.53 -26.85 21.21
C VAL A 18 18.33 -25.55 21.09
N ALA A 19 18.65 -25.16 19.86
CA ALA A 19 19.21 -23.87 19.59
C ALA A 19 18.10 -22.81 19.89
N THR A 20 18.05 -22.36 21.14
CA THR A 20 17.32 -21.14 21.50
C THR A 20 18.04 -20.00 20.80
N SER A 21 17.42 -19.45 19.76
CA SER A 21 17.85 -18.17 19.22
C SER A 21 17.85 -17.18 20.38
N ALA A 22 19.02 -16.70 20.79
CA ALA A 22 19.16 -15.66 21.80
C ALA A 22 18.44 -14.41 21.27
N VAL A 23 17.26 -14.11 21.78
CA VAL A 23 16.60 -12.83 21.63
C VAL A 23 17.49 -11.83 22.39
N ALA A 24 17.90 -10.75 21.75
CA ALA A 24 18.71 -9.73 22.39
C ALA A 24 18.06 -9.29 23.72
N ALA A 25 18.88 -9.07 24.76
CA ALA A 25 18.42 -8.79 26.14
C ALA A 25 17.50 -7.54 26.27
N ASN A 26 17.35 -6.75 25.20
CA ASN A 26 16.51 -5.54 25.12
C ASN A 26 15.49 -5.60 23.95
N ALA A 27 15.07 -6.80 23.52
CA ALA A 27 14.13 -6.95 22.43
C ALA A 27 12.72 -6.60 22.91
N GLU A 28 12.14 -5.56 22.29
CA GLU A 28 10.77 -5.13 22.52
C GLU A 28 9.78 -5.86 21.60
N SER A 29 8.51 -5.86 22.00
CA SER A 29 7.39 -6.28 21.16
C SER A 29 6.58 -5.04 20.80
N ILE A 30 6.57 -4.67 19.51
CA ILE A 30 5.84 -3.52 18.99
C ILE A 30 4.72 -3.96 18.07
N THR A 31 3.58 -3.29 18.21
CA THR A 31 2.38 -3.55 17.41
C THR A 31 2.04 -2.33 16.58
N GLY A 32 1.82 -2.54 15.30
CA GLY A 32 1.35 -1.50 14.40
C GLY A 32 0.28 -2.01 13.46
N GLY A 33 -0.28 -1.12 12.69
CA GLY A 33 -1.28 -1.51 11.72
C GLY A 33 -1.81 -0.34 10.91
N GLY A 34 -2.80 -0.62 10.09
CA GLY A 34 -3.47 0.37 9.26
C GLY A 34 -3.39 0.04 7.79
N SER A 35 -2.62 0.80 7.05
CA SER A 35 -2.56 0.67 5.59
C SER A 35 -2.38 -0.76 5.10
N SER A 36 -3.36 -1.27 4.35
CA SER A 36 -3.22 -2.53 3.63
C SER A 36 -2.35 -2.38 2.36
N PHE A 37 -2.20 -1.15 1.84
CA PHE A 37 -1.30 -0.86 0.73
C PHE A 37 0.15 -1.27 1.01
N MET A 38 0.62 -1.14 2.24
CA MET A 38 1.96 -1.59 2.63
C MET A 38 1.96 -2.97 3.33
N GLY A 39 0.84 -3.70 3.31
CA GLY A 39 0.70 -4.97 4.02
C GLY A 39 1.72 -6.02 3.57
N THR A 40 1.84 -6.24 2.27
CA THR A 40 2.81 -7.18 1.68
C THR A 40 4.26 -6.78 1.99
N PHE A 41 4.58 -5.47 1.99
CA PHE A 41 5.90 -4.96 2.38
C PHE A 41 6.18 -5.19 3.86
N GLN A 42 5.23 -4.86 4.73
CA GLN A 42 5.37 -5.06 6.18
C GLN A 42 5.53 -6.53 6.54
N ALA A 43 4.73 -7.41 5.94
CA ALA A 43 4.85 -8.86 6.18
C ALA A 43 6.24 -9.40 5.83
N ALA A 44 6.79 -9.00 4.68
CA ALA A 44 8.13 -9.43 4.26
C ALA A 44 9.23 -8.86 5.15
N CYS A 45 9.11 -7.60 5.59
CA CYS A 45 10.13 -6.93 6.38
C CYS A 45 10.09 -7.36 7.86
N SER A 46 8.90 -7.46 8.47
CA SER A 46 8.79 -7.87 9.88
C SER A 46 9.26 -9.31 10.09
N ALA A 47 8.96 -10.22 9.16
CA ALA A 47 9.44 -11.61 9.22
C ALA A 47 10.99 -11.72 9.17
N ALA A 48 11.65 -10.79 8.49
CA ALA A 48 13.10 -10.77 8.34
C ALA A 48 13.83 -9.97 9.43
N TYR A 49 13.10 -9.14 10.20
CA TYR A 49 13.66 -8.33 11.28
C TYR A 49 13.91 -9.18 12.52
N LYS A 50 15.05 -8.95 13.23
CA LYS A 50 15.49 -9.79 14.34
C LYS A 50 15.73 -9.04 15.65
N ASP A 51 15.83 -7.71 15.61
CA ASP A 51 16.19 -6.94 16.80
C ASP A 51 14.99 -6.77 17.76
N HIS A 52 13.77 -6.70 17.19
CA HIS A 52 12.53 -6.60 17.95
C HIS A 52 11.45 -7.49 17.32
N THR A 53 10.40 -7.84 18.08
CA THR A 53 9.22 -8.51 17.54
C THR A 53 8.25 -7.46 17.00
N VAL A 54 7.85 -7.59 15.74
CA VAL A 54 6.95 -6.64 15.08
C VAL A 54 5.70 -7.35 14.58
N ALA A 55 4.54 -6.93 15.08
CA ALA A 55 3.23 -7.33 14.56
C ALA A 55 2.62 -6.18 13.77
N TYR A 56 2.14 -6.45 12.54
CA TYR A 56 1.47 -5.46 11.69
C TYR A 56 0.11 -5.96 11.21
N VAL A 57 -0.96 -5.22 11.52
CA VAL A 57 -2.35 -5.53 11.14
C VAL A 57 -2.73 -4.72 9.90
N ALA A 58 -2.70 -5.35 8.73
CA ALA A 58 -3.09 -4.72 7.47
C ALA A 58 -4.62 -4.56 7.38
N SER A 59 -5.11 -3.32 7.36
CA SER A 59 -6.55 -2.99 7.33
C SER A 59 -6.83 -1.76 6.47
N SER A 60 -6.89 -0.58 7.04
CA SER A 60 -7.04 0.69 6.35
C SER A 60 -6.25 1.80 7.02
N SER A 61 -5.84 2.82 6.25
CA SER A 61 -5.12 3.97 6.80
C SER A 61 -5.90 4.68 7.91
N GLY A 62 -7.22 4.82 7.76
CA GLY A 62 -8.08 5.41 8.79
C GLY A 62 -8.09 4.59 10.09
N THR A 63 -8.20 3.26 9.99
CA THR A 63 -8.12 2.37 11.16
C THR A 63 -6.76 2.50 11.84
N GLY A 64 -5.67 2.49 11.07
CA GLY A 64 -4.32 2.63 11.63
C GLY A 64 -4.14 3.93 12.41
N ARG A 65 -4.54 5.06 11.82
CA ARG A 65 -4.47 6.37 12.47
C ARG A 65 -5.29 6.40 13.78
N ASN A 66 -6.52 5.89 13.75
CA ASN A 66 -7.39 5.88 14.92
C ASN A 66 -6.81 5.02 16.05
N GLN A 67 -6.32 3.81 15.74
CA GLN A 67 -5.73 2.91 16.74
C GLN A 67 -4.42 3.46 17.32
N PHE A 68 -3.61 4.14 16.50
CA PHE A 68 -2.43 4.83 16.95
C PHE A 68 -2.78 6.03 17.85
N ALA A 69 -3.79 6.82 17.48
CA ALA A 69 -4.23 7.99 18.24
C ALA A 69 -4.70 7.63 19.67
N VAL A 70 -5.35 6.48 19.84
CA VAL A 70 -5.81 5.99 21.16
C VAL A 70 -4.80 5.09 21.88
N GLY A 71 -3.59 4.94 21.35
CA GLY A 71 -2.51 4.18 21.98
C GLY A 71 -2.58 2.66 21.85
N ASN A 72 -3.51 2.11 21.06
CA ASN A 72 -3.60 0.67 20.81
C ASN A 72 -2.50 0.15 19.86
N PHE A 73 -1.93 1.02 19.04
CA PHE A 73 -0.76 0.73 18.21
C PHE A 73 0.41 1.61 18.62
N ASP A 74 1.62 1.03 18.62
CA ASP A 74 2.88 1.72 18.85
C ASP A 74 3.27 2.55 17.61
N PHE A 75 2.83 2.11 16.40
CA PHE A 75 2.98 2.83 15.14
C PHE A 75 1.83 2.55 14.18
N ALA A 76 1.61 3.42 13.19
CA ALA A 76 0.61 3.16 12.16
C ALA A 76 1.17 3.29 10.74
N GLY A 77 0.52 2.59 9.79
CA GLY A 77 0.76 2.74 8.35
C GLY A 77 -0.37 3.55 7.69
N SER A 78 -0.01 4.51 6.82
CA SER A 78 -1.00 5.32 6.10
C SER A 78 -0.44 5.92 4.82
N GLU A 79 -1.22 5.96 3.72
CA GLU A 79 -0.93 6.76 2.52
C GLU A 79 -1.67 8.10 2.54
N ALA A 80 -2.51 8.33 3.52
CA ALA A 80 -3.24 9.57 3.69
C ALA A 80 -2.75 10.29 4.94
N ALA A 81 -2.39 11.56 4.77
CA ALA A 81 -2.06 12.46 5.85
C ALA A 81 -3.28 13.32 6.14
N TYR A 82 -3.82 13.19 7.34
CA TYR A 82 -4.87 14.07 7.81
C TYR A 82 -4.35 15.01 8.90
N GLY A 83 -5.06 16.12 9.06
CA GLY A 83 -4.68 17.18 9.96
C GLY A 83 -4.67 16.75 11.42
N SER A 84 -4.04 17.59 12.22
CA SER A 84 -3.77 17.46 13.66
C SER A 84 -4.95 17.05 14.55
N LYS A 85 -6.20 17.22 14.08
CA LYS A 85 -7.39 16.89 14.88
C LYS A 85 -7.59 15.40 15.16
N GLU A 86 -7.13 14.49 14.26
CA GLU A 86 -7.27 13.05 14.48
C GLU A 86 -6.34 12.52 15.58
N PHE A 87 -5.27 13.25 15.91
CA PHE A 87 -4.26 12.83 16.86
C PHE A 87 -4.20 13.70 18.13
N SER A 88 -5.22 14.52 18.37
CA SER A 88 -5.26 15.45 19.50
C SER A 88 -5.28 14.79 20.89
N GLY A 89 -5.45 13.47 20.97
CA GLY A 89 -5.44 12.71 22.22
C GLY A 89 -4.15 11.94 22.50
N ARG A 90 -3.12 12.02 21.62
CA ARG A 90 -1.85 11.33 21.86
C ARG A 90 -0.84 12.25 22.53
N ASP A 91 -0.40 11.86 23.72
CA ASP A 91 0.67 12.55 24.44
C ASP A 91 1.96 12.57 23.62
N GLY A 92 2.66 13.72 23.62
CA GLY A 92 3.92 13.91 22.91
C GLY A 92 3.81 14.09 21.38
N GLY A 93 2.62 13.90 20.79
CA GLY A 93 2.43 14.09 19.36
C GLY A 93 2.92 12.92 18.51
N PHE A 94 3.12 13.17 17.20
CA PHE A 94 3.46 12.16 16.20
C PHE A 94 4.26 12.74 15.03
N ASN A 95 4.97 11.88 14.31
CA ASN A 95 5.66 12.22 13.06
C ASN A 95 5.26 11.29 11.91
N PHE A 96 5.20 11.83 10.69
CA PHE A 96 5.10 11.07 9.46
C PHE A 96 6.49 10.81 8.89
N ALA A 97 6.85 9.56 8.67
CA ALA A 97 8.05 9.17 7.94
C ALA A 97 7.67 8.42 6.67
N PRO A 98 8.00 8.91 5.45
CA PRO A 98 7.87 8.12 4.24
C PRO A 98 8.66 6.81 4.38
N ILE A 99 8.09 5.67 4.03
CA ILE A 99 8.78 4.38 4.16
C ILE A 99 8.94 3.67 2.82
N THR A 100 7.90 3.69 2.00
CA THR A 100 7.92 3.09 0.67
C THR A 100 6.91 3.80 -0.22
N ALA A 101 6.91 3.48 -1.51
CA ALA A 101 5.92 3.95 -2.45
C ALA A 101 5.52 2.82 -3.41
N ALA A 102 4.38 2.95 -4.06
CA ALA A 102 3.99 2.03 -5.13
C ALA A 102 3.03 2.70 -6.11
N PRO A 103 2.90 2.19 -7.35
CA PRO A 103 1.80 2.56 -8.21
C PRO A 103 0.48 2.02 -7.62
N ILE A 104 -0.56 2.84 -7.64
CA ILE A 104 -1.94 2.38 -7.53
C ILE A 104 -2.33 1.91 -8.93
N ALA A 105 -2.43 0.61 -9.11
CA ALA A 105 -2.76 0.03 -10.39
C ALA A 105 -4.28 -0.16 -10.52
N VAL A 106 -4.83 0.26 -11.65
CA VAL A 106 -6.21 -0.07 -12.03
C VAL A 106 -6.17 -1.41 -12.76
N ALA A 107 -6.85 -2.40 -12.21
CA ALA A 107 -6.88 -3.77 -12.75
C ALA A 107 -8.29 -4.17 -13.16
N TYR A 108 -8.40 -5.09 -14.11
CA TYR A 108 -9.69 -5.55 -14.63
C TYR A 108 -9.70 -7.05 -14.90
N ASN A 109 -10.90 -7.63 -14.93
CA ASN A 109 -11.12 -9.04 -15.25
C ASN A 109 -12.19 -9.19 -16.35
N VAL A 110 -11.77 -9.05 -17.60
CA VAL A 110 -12.62 -9.21 -18.78
C VAL A 110 -12.05 -10.31 -19.65
N LYS A 111 -12.85 -11.35 -19.90
CA LYS A 111 -12.42 -12.51 -20.70
C LYS A 111 -12.01 -12.08 -22.11
N GLY A 112 -10.79 -12.46 -22.51
CA GLY A 112 -10.26 -12.19 -23.84
C GLY A 112 -9.73 -10.76 -24.06
N LEU A 113 -9.87 -9.84 -23.08
CA LEU A 113 -9.31 -8.50 -23.15
C LEU A 113 -7.95 -8.46 -22.46
N THR A 114 -6.87 -8.43 -23.24
CA THR A 114 -5.48 -8.46 -22.72
C THR A 114 -4.82 -7.09 -22.65
N SER A 115 -5.43 -6.06 -23.22
CA SER A 115 -4.96 -4.67 -23.19
C SER A 115 -6.14 -3.73 -23.09
N LEU A 116 -6.05 -2.78 -22.17
CA LEU A 116 -7.06 -1.74 -21.97
C LEU A 116 -6.36 -0.39 -21.73
N LYS A 117 -6.76 0.61 -22.50
CA LYS A 117 -6.31 2.00 -22.38
C LYS A 117 -7.46 2.86 -21.85
N LEU A 118 -7.18 3.66 -20.83
CA LEU A 118 -8.14 4.65 -20.32
C LEU A 118 -7.42 6.00 -20.17
N ASP A 119 -8.18 7.07 -20.40
CA ASP A 119 -7.80 8.42 -19.97
C ASP A 119 -8.52 8.77 -18.65
N ASP A 120 -8.14 9.89 -18.05
CA ASP A 120 -8.64 10.29 -16.73
C ASP A 120 -10.17 10.52 -16.72
N PRO A 121 -10.79 11.18 -17.74
CA PRO A 121 -12.25 11.35 -17.77
C PRO A 121 -12.99 10.01 -17.86
N THR A 122 -12.53 9.08 -18.71
CA THR A 122 -13.16 7.76 -18.87
C THR A 122 -12.98 6.93 -17.60
N LEU A 123 -11.79 6.97 -16.97
CA LEU A 123 -11.55 6.32 -15.68
C LEU A 123 -12.53 6.84 -14.61
N GLY A 124 -12.62 8.16 -14.47
CA GLY A 124 -13.52 8.79 -13.50
C GLY A 124 -14.99 8.44 -13.74
N ALA A 125 -15.43 8.40 -15.01
CA ALA A 125 -16.80 8.08 -15.39
C ALA A 125 -17.19 6.61 -15.11
N ILE A 126 -16.25 5.67 -15.23
CA ILE A 126 -16.46 4.28 -14.83
C ILE A 126 -16.69 4.19 -13.32
N PHE A 127 -15.82 4.82 -12.52
CA PHE A 127 -15.89 4.73 -11.05
C PHE A 127 -17.00 5.60 -10.43
N THR A 128 -17.63 6.50 -11.19
CA THR A 128 -18.89 7.19 -10.78
C THR A 128 -20.14 6.43 -11.22
N GLY A 129 -20.01 5.38 -12.03
CA GLY A 129 -21.15 4.66 -12.62
C GLY A 129 -21.83 5.40 -13.77
N THR A 130 -21.22 6.46 -14.32
CA THR A 130 -21.69 7.14 -15.54
C THR A 130 -21.48 6.25 -16.76
N ILE A 131 -20.36 5.54 -16.83
CA ILE A 131 -20.09 4.47 -17.80
C ILE A 131 -20.35 3.14 -17.12
N THR A 132 -21.34 2.40 -17.59
CA THR A 132 -21.79 1.14 -16.97
C THR A 132 -21.51 -0.10 -17.80
N LYS A 133 -21.10 0.03 -19.07
CA LYS A 133 -20.84 -1.10 -19.98
C LYS A 133 -19.44 -1.06 -20.54
N TRP A 134 -18.84 -2.24 -20.76
CA TRP A 134 -17.51 -2.35 -21.35
C TRP A 134 -17.43 -1.86 -22.80
N ASN A 135 -18.49 -2.04 -23.59
CA ASN A 135 -18.58 -1.58 -24.98
C ASN A 135 -19.03 -0.12 -25.13
N ASP A 136 -19.03 0.67 -24.05
CA ASP A 136 -19.33 2.10 -24.11
C ASP A 136 -18.46 2.83 -25.14
N ALA A 137 -19.04 3.79 -25.84
CA ALA A 137 -18.39 4.52 -26.91
C ALA A 137 -17.09 5.23 -26.47
N ALA A 138 -17.03 5.73 -25.23
CA ALA A 138 -15.82 6.36 -24.68
C ALA A 138 -14.69 5.36 -24.51
N ILE A 139 -14.98 4.14 -24.02
CA ILE A 139 -13.99 3.07 -23.91
C ILE A 139 -13.57 2.60 -25.29
N ALA A 140 -14.51 2.34 -26.21
CA ALA A 140 -14.27 1.88 -27.57
C ALA A 140 -13.36 2.85 -28.36
N LYS A 141 -13.59 4.16 -28.24
CA LYS A 141 -12.77 5.19 -28.87
C LYS A 141 -11.29 5.12 -28.50
N LEU A 142 -11.00 4.79 -27.24
CA LEU A 142 -9.62 4.67 -26.71
C LEU A 142 -8.99 3.31 -27.07
N ASN A 143 -9.80 2.31 -27.44
CA ASN A 143 -9.39 0.91 -27.62
C ASN A 143 -9.81 0.38 -28.99
N LYS A 144 -9.49 1.12 -30.06
CA LYS A 144 -9.84 0.74 -31.45
C LYS A 144 -9.34 -0.70 -31.75
N GLY A 145 -10.23 -1.54 -32.25
CA GLY A 145 -9.95 -2.93 -32.58
C GLY A 145 -10.03 -3.93 -31.41
N ALA A 146 -10.20 -3.45 -30.18
CA ALA A 146 -10.41 -4.34 -29.03
C ALA A 146 -11.83 -4.94 -29.07
N LYS A 147 -11.95 -6.23 -28.73
CA LYS A 147 -13.25 -6.89 -28.59
C LYS A 147 -13.82 -6.59 -27.19
N LEU A 148 -14.54 -5.49 -27.08
CA LEU A 148 -15.18 -5.07 -25.84
C LEU A 148 -16.56 -5.77 -25.73
N PRO A 149 -16.84 -6.52 -24.64
CA PRO A 149 -18.12 -7.23 -24.50
C PRO A 149 -19.27 -6.27 -24.21
N ASP A 150 -20.47 -6.61 -24.67
CA ASP A 150 -21.72 -6.01 -24.21
C ASP A 150 -22.07 -6.56 -22.82
N ALA A 151 -21.35 -6.10 -21.80
CA ALA A 151 -21.50 -6.54 -20.43
C ALA A 151 -21.38 -5.35 -19.47
N ASN A 152 -22.10 -5.43 -18.36
CA ASN A 152 -22.02 -4.43 -17.32
C ASN A 152 -20.67 -4.46 -16.62
N ILE A 153 -20.18 -3.29 -16.24
CA ILE A 153 -18.95 -3.14 -15.46
C ILE A 153 -19.29 -3.30 -13.98
N THR A 154 -18.62 -4.23 -13.29
CA THR A 154 -18.65 -4.31 -11.83
C THR A 154 -17.47 -3.54 -11.25
N VAL A 155 -17.75 -2.39 -10.63
CA VAL A 155 -16.71 -1.59 -9.95
C VAL A 155 -16.38 -2.24 -8.61
N VAL A 156 -15.10 -2.48 -8.36
CA VAL A 156 -14.58 -2.98 -7.07
C VAL A 156 -13.80 -1.87 -6.39
N TYR A 157 -14.18 -1.51 -5.17
CA TYR A 157 -13.64 -0.35 -4.48
C TYR A 157 -13.34 -0.61 -2.99
N ARG A 158 -12.66 0.33 -2.33
CA ARG A 158 -12.37 0.30 -0.89
C ARG A 158 -13.55 0.92 -0.11
N SER A 159 -14.22 0.10 0.71
CA SER A 159 -15.35 0.53 1.55
C SER A 159 -14.93 1.21 2.86
N SER A 160 -13.66 1.11 3.24
CA SER A 160 -13.08 1.73 4.45
C SER A 160 -12.53 3.14 4.16
N ASN A 161 -12.17 3.90 5.20
CA ASN A 161 -11.37 5.13 5.06
C ASN A 161 -9.93 4.76 4.67
N SER A 162 -9.68 4.72 3.36
CA SER A 162 -8.52 4.14 2.71
C SER A 162 -7.56 5.20 2.19
N GLY A 163 -6.26 5.08 2.51
CA GLY A 163 -5.22 5.90 1.90
C GLY A 163 -5.07 5.66 0.41
N THR A 164 -5.32 4.43 -0.07
CA THR A 164 -5.34 4.11 -1.51
C THR A 164 -6.45 4.89 -2.21
N THR A 165 -7.67 4.94 -1.63
CA THR A 165 -8.78 5.74 -2.15
C THR A 165 -8.50 7.23 -2.09
N ASP A 166 -7.89 7.73 -1.00
CA ASP A 166 -7.49 9.15 -0.89
C ASP A 166 -6.55 9.57 -2.02
N ASN A 167 -5.54 8.74 -2.32
CA ASN A 167 -4.60 9.04 -3.41
C ASN A 167 -5.23 8.84 -4.79
N PHE A 168 -6.08 7.82 -4.98
CA PHE A 168 -6.82 7.61 -6.24
C PHE A 168 -7.74 8.80 -6.54
N SER A 169 -8.53 9.23 -5.57
CA SER A 169 -9.42 10.39 -5.72
C SER A 169 -8.63 11.70 -5.84
N GLY A 170 -7.55 11.85 -5.05
CA GLY A 170 -6.64 12.99 -5.16
C GLY A 170 -6.00 13.12 -6.54
N TYR A 171 -5.62 11.99 -7.16
CA TYR A 171 -5.16 11.94 -8.55
C TYR A 171 -6.22 12.50 -9.49
N LEU A 172 -7.46 11.99 -9.43
CA LEU A 172 -8.55 12.46 -10.32
C LEU A 172 -8.86 13.94 -10.13
N VAL A 173 -8.84 14.45 -8.89
CA VAL A 173 -8.99 15.88 -8.58
C VAL A 173 -7.86 16.71 -9.19
N ASN A 174 -6.61 16.29 -8.99
CA ASN A 174 -5.44 16.97 -9.57
C ASN A 174 -5.50 16.99 -11.11
N ARG A 175 -6.09 15.94 -11.71
CA ARG A 175 -6.35 15.79 -13.14
C ARG A 175 -7.65 16.48 -13.60
N LYS A 176 -8.31 17.24 -12.72
CA LYS A 176 -9.53 18.03 -12.99
C LYS A 176 -10.73 17.20 -13.49
N VAL A 177 -10.87 15.98 -12.97
CA VAL A 177 -11.98 15.08 -13.30
C VAL A 177 -13.15 15.36 -12.34
N ALA A 178 -14.22 15.94 -12.83
CA ALA A 178 -15.45 16.12 -12.06
C ALA A 178 -16.28 14.80 -12.00
N PRO A 179 -17.08 14.56 -10.96
CA PRO A 179 -17.30 15.37 -9.75
C PRO A 179 -16.38 15.02 -8.56
N TRP A 180 -15.23 14.39 -8.83
CA TRP A 180 -14.34 13.84 -7.79
C TRP A 180 -13.90 14.88 -6.76
N LYS A 181 -13.82 14.41 -5.50
CA LYS A 181 -13.24 15.13 -4.35
C LYS A 181 -12.19 14.24 -3.69
N ARG A 182 -11.08 14.80 -3.23
CA ARG A 182 -10.08 14.03 -2.48
C ARG A 182 -10.66 13.57 -1.14
N ASN A 183 -10.81 12.27 -0.96
CA ASN A 183 -11.33 11.66 0.26
C ASN A 183 -10.93 10.17 0.35
N GLY A 184 -10.66 9.68 1.55
CA GLY A 184 -10.39 8.26 1.79
C GLY A 184 -11.64 7.37 1.79
N VAL A 185 -12.84 7.95 1.89
CA VAL A 185 -14.13 7.24 1.78
C VAL A 185 -14.62 7.34 0.34
N PHE A 186 -14.69 6.22 -0.37
CA PHE A 186 -14.98 6.16 -1.80
C PHE A 186 -16.30 6.84 -2.17
N THR A 187 -17.37 6.55 -1.44
CA THR A 187 -18.72 7.11 -1.69
C THR A 187 -18.82 8.63 -1.47
N SER A 188 -17.90 9.18 -0.67
CA SER A 188 -17.76 10.64 -0.50
C SER A 188 -16.83 11.24 -1.57
N ALA A 189 -15.86 10.44 -2.04
CA ALA A 189 -14.86 10.89 -3.00
C ALA A 189 -15.42 11.01 -4.42
N ASN A 190 -16.23 10.05 -4.87
CA ASN A 190 -16.72 10.02 -6.26
C ASN A 190 -17.89 10.95 -6.53
N GLY A 191 -18.52 11.52 -5.50
CA GLY A 191 -19.61 12.49 -5.60
C GLY A 191 -20.97 11.94 -6.02
N THR A 192 -21.08 10.64 -6.30
CA THR A 192 -22.32 9.98 -6.76
C THR A 192 -22.75 8.79 -5.89
N GLY A 193 -21.94 8.41 -4.90
CA GLY A 193 -22.14 7.18 -4.13
C GLY A 193 -21.58 5.94 -4.85
N ALA A 194 -21.81 4.77 -4.27
CA ALA A 194 -21.34 3.53 -4.88
C ALA A 194 -22.13 3.22 -6.16
N PRO A 195 -21.46 2.94 -7.31
CA PRO A 195 -22.16 2.54 -8.53
C PRO A 195 -23.03 1.31 -8.30
N ALA A 196 -24.15 1.21 -9.01
CA ALA A 196 -25.06 0.06 -8.90
C ALA A 196 -24.31 -1.24 -9.22
N GLY A 197 -24.48 -2.27 -8.37
CA GLY A 197 -23.80 -3.56 -8.51
C GLY A 197 -22.30 -3.56 -8.18
N SER A 198 -21.77 -2.46 -7.64
CA SER A 198 -20.37 -2.38 -7.19
C SER A 198 -20.11 -3.17 -5.91
N LEU A 199 -18.86 -3.57 -5.69
CA LEU A 199 -18.43 -4.36 -4.56
C LEU A 199 -17.40 -3.60 -3.73
N GLY A 200 -17.70 -3.40 -2.44
CA GLY A 200 -16.84 -2.67 -1.50
C GLY A 200 -16.11 -3.59 -0.53
N PHE A 201 -14.79 -3.40 -0.37
CA PHE A 201 -13.94 -4.20 0.52
C PHE A 201 -13.02 -3.35 1.40
N VAL A 202 -12.69 -3.87 2.57
CA VAL A 202 -11.92 -3.13 3.58
C VAL A 202 -10.44 -2.98 3.21
N SER A 203 -9.80 -3.98 2.59
CA SER A 203 -8.37 -4.00 2.29
C SER A 203 -8.06 -4.13 0.80
N ASN A 204 -6.83 -3.77 0.39
CA ASN A 204 -6.37 -3.96 -0.99
C ASN A 204 -6.31 -5.44 -1.38
N GLN A 205 -5.95 -6.33 -0.44
CA GLN A 205 -5.94 -7.78 -0.66
C GLN A 205 -7.33 -8.29 -1.04
N GLN A 206 -8.37 -7.84 -0.32
CA GLN A 206 -9.75 -8.23 -0.61
C GLN A 206 -10.24 -7.64 -1.94
N VAL A 207 -9.92 -6.38 -2.25
CA VAL A 207 -10.19 -5.77 -3.57
C VAL A 207 -9.54 -6.59 -4.67
N THR A 208 -8.27 -6.97 -4.51
CA THR A 208 -7.53 -7.79 -5.48
C THR A 208 -8.19 -9.15 -5.68
N THR A 209 -8.56 -9.84 -4.60
CA THR A 209 -9.28 -11.12 -4.65
C THR A 209 -10.61 -10.98 -5.40
N ALA A 210 -11.37 -9.91 -5.13
CA ALA A 210 -12.65 -9.64 -5.77
C ALA A 210 -12.50 -9.35 -7.28
N ILE A 211 -11.52 -8.53 -7.69
CA ILE A 211 -11.24 -8.28 -9.11
C ILE A 211 -10.91 -9.60 -9.80
N LYS A 212 -10.05 -10.43 -9.22
CA LYS A 212 -9.66 -11.72 -9.79
C LYS A 212 -10.84 -12.68 -9.92
N GLY A 213 -11.73 -12.71 -8.94
CA GLY A 213 -12.87 -13.65 -8.87
C GLY A 213 -14.13 -13.20 -9.60
N THR A 214 -14.27 -11.90 -9.95
CA THR A 214 -15.50 -11.34 -10.52
C THR A 214 -15.31 -11.04 -12.00
N ALA A 215 -16.03 -11.73 -12.85
CA ALA A 215 -16.02 -11.44 -14.29
C ALA A 215 -16.54 -10.02 -14.57
N ASN A 216 -15.99 -9.38 -15.60
CA ASN A 216 -16.34 -8.01 -16.03
C ASN A 216 -16.13 -6.95 -14.94
N SER A 217 -15.22 -7.19 -14.01
CA SER A 217 -14.88 -6.24 -12.96
C SER A 217 -13.72 -5.32 -13.32
N ILE A 218 -13.70 -4.15 -12.67
CA ILE A 218 -12.59 -3.20 -12.64
C ILE A 218 -12.44 -2.66 -11.21
N GLY A 219 -11.21 -2.48 -10.76
CA GLY A 219 -10.93 -1.91 -9.44
C GLY A 219 -9.53 -1.36 -9.35
N TYR A 220 -9.16 -0.82 -8.18
CA TYR A 220 -7.81 -0.29 -7.94
C TYR A 220 -7.23 -0.83 -6.63
N ALA A 221 -5.95 -1.17 -6.68
CA ALA A 221 -5.15 -1.56 -5.51
C ALA A 221 -3.68 -1.23 -5.75
N ASP A 222 -2.83 -1.43 -4.76
CA ASP A 222 -1.40 -1.34 -5.00
C ASP A 222 -0.89 -2.49 -5.91
N LEU A 223 0.15 -2.21 -6.66
CA LEU A 223 0.71 -3.17 -7.59
C LEU A 223 1.23 -4.45 -6.89
N ALA A 224 1.69 -4.34 -5.64
CA ALA A 224 2.25 -5.46 -4.90
C ALA A 224 1.18 -6.51 -4.59
N ASP A 225 0.02 -6.09 -4.10
CA ASP A 225 -1.10 -6.99 -3.82
C ASP A 225 -1.65 -7.64 -5.10
N LEU A 226 -1.79 -6.85 -6.17
CA LEU A 226 -2.24 -7.38 -7.46
C LEU A 226 -1.27 -8.44 -8.01
N LYS A 227 0.04 -8.19 -7.94
CA LYS A 227 1.07 -9.14 -8.37
C LYS A 227 1.12 -10.39 -7.50
N SER A 228 1.05 -10.26 -6.18
CA SER A 228 1.12 -11.37 -5.24
C SER A 228 -0.01 -12.39 -5.45
N GLN A 229 -1.18 -11.93 -5.90
CA GLN A 229 -2.33 -12.78 -6.20
C GLN A 229 -2.42 -13.19 -7.68
N GLY A 230 -1.42 -12.82 -8.50
CA GLY A 230 -1.31 -13.24 -9.90
C GLY A 230 -2.28 -12.51 -10.84
N VAL A 231 -2.76 -11.32 -10.50
CA VAL A 231 -3.50 -10.45 -11.42
C VAL A 231 -2.52 -9.92 -12.46
N LYS A 232 -2.88 -9.98 -13.74
CA LYS A 232 -2.00 -9.64 -14.87
C LYS A 232 -2.55 -8.53 -15.77
N ASN A 233 -3.85 -8.26 -15.70
CA ASN A 233 -4.51 -7.31 -16.59
C ASN A 233 -4.62 -5.95 -15.90
N TYR A 234 -3.78 -5.02 -16.33
CA TYR A 234 -3.74 -3.65 -15.83
C TYR A 234 -4.12 -2.67 -16.92
N VAL A 235 -4.81 -1.62 -16.53
CA VAL A 235 -5.10 -0.49 -17.43
C VAL A 235 -3.84 0.29 -17.71
N SER A 236 -3.57 0.59 -18.98
CA SER A 236 -2.63 1.63 -19.37
C SER A 236 -3.31 2.99 -19.23
N LEU A 237 -2.90 3.80 -18.27
CA LEU A 237 -3.44 5.13 -18.06
C LEU A 237 -2.73 6.17 -18.92
N LYS A 238 -3.51 7.11 -19.48
CA LYS A 238 -2.96 8.23 -20.24
C LYS A 238 -2.30 9.23 -19.29
N ASN A 239 -0.97 9.31 -19.35
CA ASN A 239 -0.23 10.24 -18.51
C ASN A 239 -0.34 11.71 -19.01
N PRO A 240 0.07 12.71 -18.22
CA PRO A 240 0.05 14.12 -18.62
C PRO A 240 0.92 14.46 -19.83
N ALA A 241 1.89 13.60 -20.20
CA ALA A 241 2.69 13.71 -21.41
C ALA A 241 1.98 13.17 -22.67
N GLY A 242 0.76 12.60 -22.51
CA GLY A 242 -0.08 12.10 -23.59
C GLY A 242 0.11 10.62 -23.94
N GLU A 243 0.94 9.90 -23.18
CA GLU A 243 1.30 8.50 -23.41
C GLU A 243 0.42 7.56 -22.56
N TYR A 244 0.10 6.37 -23.10
CA TYR A 244 -0.55 5.30 -22.33
C TYR A 244 0.50 4.44 -21.64
N VAL A 245 0.55 4.47 -20.31
CA VAL A 245 1.62 3.87 -19.52
C VAL A 245 1.04 2.81 -18.56
N GLN A 246 1.69 1.65 -18.51
CA GLN A 246 1.38 0.56 -17.58
C GLN A 246 1.89 0.90 -16.16
N PRO A 247 1.19 0.40 -15.10
CA PRO A 247 1.58 0.62 -13.70
C PRO A 247 2.78 -0.24 -13.28
N THR A 248 3.93 -0.04 -13.92
CA THR A 248 5.18 -0.72 -13.54
C THR A 248 5.93 0.07 -12.48
N THR A 249 6.73 -0.63 -11.65
CA THR A 249 7.62 0.03 -10.69
C THR A 249 8.57 1.00 -11.38
N ALA A 250 9.12 0.64 -12.54
CA ALA A 250 10.02 1.50 -13.31
C ALA A 250 9.34 2.79 -13.80
N ALA A 251 8.11 2.69 -14.34
CA ALA A 251 7.35 3.87 -14.80
C ALA A 251 6.93 4.77 -13.63
N ALA A 252 6.55 4.17 -12.50
CA ALA A 252 6.20 4.89 -11.28
C ALA A 252 7.44 5.54 -10.61
N THR A 253 8.62 4.90 -10.68
CA THR A 253 9.88 5.51 -10.22
C THR A 253 10.25 6.75 -11.04
N LYS A 254 10.00 6.76 -12.35
CA LYS A 254 10.19 7.97 -13.18
C LYS A 254 9.34 9.14 -12.68
N PHE A 255 8.10 8.88 -12.31
CA PHE A 255 7.24 9.90 -11.69
C PHE A 255 7.79 10.35 -10.34
N LEU A 256 8.01 9.41 -9.41
CA LEU A 256 8.38 9.70 -8.03
C LEU A 256 9.72 10.45 -7.94
N SER A 257 10.71 10.11 -8.77
CA SER A 257 12.02 10.76 -8.79
C SER A 257 12.00 12.24 -9.16
N LYS A 258 10.91 12.73 -9.74
CA LYS A 258 10.71 14.15 -10.09
C LYS A 258 9.86 14.89 -9.04
N GLN A 259 9.39 14.22 -7.99
CA GLN A 259 8.65 14.86 -6.91
C GLN A 259 9.62 15.39 -5.87
N ALA A 260 9.57 16.69 -5.63
CA ALA A 260 10.52 17.39 -4.76
C ALA A 260 9.84 18.23 -3.66
N ASN A 261 8.51 18.24 -3.61
CA ASN A 261 7.75 18.97 -2.59
C ASN A 261 7.72 18.19 -1.28
N VAL A 262 8.85 18.20 -0.56
CA VAL A 262 9.00 17.60 0.77
C VAL A 262 8.69 18.65 1.84
N GLN A 263 7.93 18.26 2.86
CA GLN A 263 7.45 19.17 3.91
C GLN A 263 8.10 18.84 5.26
N PRO A 264 8.33 19.82 6.12
CA PRO A 264 8.86 19.59 7.48
C PRO A 264 8.01 18.63 8.33
N SER A 265 6.73 18.51 8.03
CA SER A 265 5.79 17.54 8.64
C SER A 265 6.07 16.09 8.29
N GLY A 266 7.01 15.79 7.40
CA GLY A 266 7.28 14.47 6.87
C GLY A 266 6.48 14.11 5.62
N LEU A 267 5.57 14.97 5.19
CA LEU A 267 4.72 14.72 4.04
C LEU A 267 5.39 15.11 2.72
N VAL A 268 4.95 14.45 1.65
CA VAL A 268 5.41 14.72 0.28
C VAL A 268 4.20 15.12 -0.57
N GLY A 269 4.26 16.30 -1.14
CA GLY A 269 3.27 16.76 -2.10
C GLY A 269 3.53 16.13 -3.46
N LEU A 270 2.61 15.28 -3.93
CA LEU A 270 2.66 14.66 -5.25
C LEU A 270 1.91 15.52 -6.27
N ASP A 271 2.60 15.96 -7.32
CA ASP A 271 1.97 16.61 -8.47
C ASP A 271 1.70 15.58 -9.57
N TRP A 272 0.53 14.96 -9.52
CA TRP A 272 0.11 13.97 -10.50
C TRP A 272 -0.14 14.57 -11.91
N SER A 273 -0.13 15.90 -12.06
CA SER A 273 -0.25 16.59 -13.35
C SER A 273 1.11 16.80 -14.06
N SER A 274 2.20 16.44 -13.41
CA SER A 274 3.56 16.56 -13.97
C SER A 274 3.71 15.83 -15.32
N LYS A 275 4.17 16.55 -16.36
CA LYS A 275 4.36 16.02 -17.72
C LYS A 275 5.71 15.31 -17.83
N ILE A 276 5.77 14.03 -17.51
CA ILE A 276 6.99 13.22 -17.53
C ILE A 276 6.81 12.06 -18.50
N LYS A 277 7.65 12.01 -19.56
CA LYS A 277 7.61 10.94 -20.56
C LYS A 277 7.88 9.57 -19.96
N GLY A 278 7.05 8.59 -20.31
CA GLY A 278 7.12 7.21 -19.85
C GLY A 278 6.83 7.04 -18.35
N ALA A 279 6.31 8.06 -17.66
CA ALA A 279 5.95 7.97 -16.26
C ALA A 279 4.51 7.48 -16.06
N TYR A 280 4.32 6.63 -15.06
CA TYR A 280 3.00 6.31 -14.51
C TYR A 280 2.75 7.20 -13.31
N ASN A 281 1.78 8.11 -13.42
CA ASN A 281 1.64 9.16 -12.43
C ASN A 281 0.78 8.77 -11.21
N LEU A 282 -0.12 7.80 -11.31
CA LEU A 282 -0.96 7.38 -10.20
C LEU A 282 -0.14 6.54 -9.19
N VAL A 283 0.64 7.25 -8.37
CA VAL A 283 1.55 6.71 -7.35
C VAL A 283 1.14 7.24 -5.99
N ALA A 284 1.28 6.41 -4.96
CA ALA A 284 1.15 6.81 -3.57
C ALA A 284 2.45 6.54 -2.79
N ILE A 285 2.70 7.36 -1.78
CA ILE A 285 3.72 7.14 -0.76
C ILE A 285 3.04 6.60 0.48
N ALA A 286 3.59 5.54 1.05
CA ALA A 286 3.16 5.00 2.33
C ALA A 286 4.09 5.51 3.43
N TYR A 287 3.47 6.01 4.48
CA TYR A 287 4.13 6.57 5.66
C TYR A 287 3.99 5.62 6.84
N LEU A 288 5.01 5.55 7.65
CA LEU A 288 4.90 5.12 9.03
C LEU A 288 4.63 6.35 9.87
N ILE A 289 3.62 6.27 10.72
CA ILE A 289 3.29 7.27 11.73
C ILE A 289 3.83 6.72 13.04
N GLY A 290 4.79 7.40 13.60
CA GLY A 290 5.43 7.02 14.86
C GLY A 290 5.28 8.08 15.93
N PRO A 291 5.69 7.79 17.19
CA PRO A 291 5.72 8.76 18.26
C PRO A 291 6.63 9.95 17.91
N ASN A 292 6.59 10.99 18.71
CA ASN A 292 7.43 12.16 18.55
C ASN A 292 8.17 12.46 19.84
N GLY A 293 9.50 12.34 19.84
CA GLY A 293 10.35 12.69 20.97
C GLY A 293 10.11 11.85 22.24
N GLN A 294 9.63 10.61 22.10
CA GLN A 294 9.39 9.72 23.23
C GLN A 294 10.61 8.83 23.46
N THR A 295 11.19 8.89 24.67
CA THR A 295 12.45 8.19 25.00
C THR A 295 12.24 6.78 25.60
N ASP A 296 11.00 6.27 25.62
CA ASP A 296 10.71 4.92 26.11
C ASP A 296 11.20 3.83 25.16
N ALA A 297 11.33 2.60 25.69
CA ALA A 297 11.88 1.47 24.94
C ALA A 297 11.08 1.10 23.69
N LYS A 298 9.74 1.24 23.73
CA LYS A 298 8.89 0.96 22.56
C LYS A 298 9.05 1.99 21.46
N SER A 299 9.13 3.26 21.81
CA SER A 299 9.38 4.34 20.84
C SER A 299 10.74 4.17 20.16
N LYS A 300 11.74 3.76 20.92
CA LYS A 300 13.06 3.40 20.38
C LYS A 300 12.97 2.20 19.44
N ALA A 301 12.23 1.15 19.79
CA ALA A 301 12.04 -0.02 18.94
C ALA A 301 11.29 0.31 17.64
N VAL A 302 10.31 1.24 17.67
CA VAL A 302 9.63 1.75 16.47
C VAL A 302 10.62 2.50 15.57
N GLU A 303 11.50 3.32 16.15
CA GLU A 303 12.55 4.02 15.40
C GLU A 303 13.52 3.04 14.74
N ASP A 304 14.01 2.04 15.49
CA ASP A 304 14.95 1.04 14.99
C ASP A 304 14.33 0.21 13.86
N TYR A 305 13.07 -0.18 14.02
CA TYR A 305 12.33 -0.85 12.95
C TYR A 305 12.16 0.05 11.71
N ALA A 306 11.81 1.32 11.87
CA ALA A 306 11.70 2.26 10.76
C ALA A 306 13.04 2.48 10.04
N LYS A 307 14.15 2.56 10.80
CA LYS A 307 15.52 2.60 10.25
C LYS A 307 15.84 1.32 9.45
N TYR A 308 15.46 0.16 9.96
CA TYR A 308 15.61 -1.11 9.25
C TYR A 308 14.81 -1.13 7.94
N LEU A 309 13.56 -0.65 7.96
CA LEU A 309 12.74 -0.53 6.76
C LEU A 309 13.40 0.33 5.69
N LEU A 310 13.97 1.47 6.07
CA LEU A 310 14.60 2.42 5.14
C LEU A 310 15.97 1.97 4.62
N ASN A 311 16.80 1.40 5.49
CA ASN A 311 18.22 1.16 5.17
C ASN A 311 18.52 -0.28 4.74
N SER A 312 17.67 -1.24 5.08
CA SER A 312 17.91 -2.66 4.87
C SER A 312 16.82 -3.36 4.07
N CYS A 313 15.59 -3.41 4.58
CA CYS A 313 14.51 -4.16 3.94
C CYS A 313 14.03 -3.47 2.65
N GLY A 314 13.74 -2.17 2.71
CA GLY A 314 13.23 -1.42 1.57
C GLY A 314 14.11 -1.54 0.32
N PRO A 315 15.41 -1.25 0.37
CA PRO A 315 16.31 -1.42 -0.76
C PRO A 315 16.36 -2.84 -1.34
N LYS A 316 16.23 -3.87 -0.48
CA LYS A 316 16.33 -5.28 -0.88
C LYS A 316 15.03 -5.86 -1.43
N GLN A 317 13.87 -5.45 -0.88
CA GLN A 317 12.59 -6.12 -1.11
C GLN A 317 11.62 -5.32 -1.98
N SER A 318 11.65 -3.97 -1.94
CA SER A 318 10.63 -3.15 -2.59
C SER A 318 10.42 -3.52 -4.06
N GLY A 319 11.47 -3.52 -4.87
CA GLY A 319 11.37 -3.80 -6.31
C GLY A 319 10.80 -5.19 -6.63
N LYS A 320 11.18 -6.21 -5.85
CA LYS A 320 10.71 -7.59 -6.02
C LYS A 320 9.22 -7.70 -5.73
N LEU A 321 8.75 -7.02 -4.71
CA LEU A 321 7.36 -7.03 -4.26
C LEU A 321 6.43 -6.14 -5.10
N GLY A 322 6.96 -5.19 -5.85
CA GLY A 322 6.14 -4.24 -6.62
C GLY A 322 6.08 -2.84 -6.01
N TYR A 323 6.88 -2.58 -4.98
CA TYR A 323 7.08 -1.25 -4.39
C TYR A 323 8.29 -0.54 -5.00
N ILE A 324 8.41 0.73 -4.66
CA ILE A 324 9.51 1.62 -5.08
C ILE A 324 10.34 1.96 -3.84
N PRO A 325 11.63 1.61 -3.80
CA PRO A 325 12.50 2.07 -2.72
C PRO A 325 12.63 3.58 -2.79
N LEU A 326 12.60 4.24 -1.63
CA LEU A 326 12.75 5.69 -1.56
C LEU A 326 14.17 6.10 -1.94
N SER A 327 14.30 7.29 -2.55
CA SER A 327 15.59 7.84 -2.95
C SER A 327 15.58 9.38 -2.89
N GLY A 328 16.74 10.00 -3.05
CA GLY A 328 16.90 11.45 -3.15
C GLY A 328 16.31 12.20 -1.95
N LYS A 329 15.63 13.32 -2.22
CA LYS A 329 15.05 14.19 -1.18
C LYS A 329 14.00 13.49 -0.31
N ILE A 330 13.24 12.55 -0.88
CA ILE A 330 12.21 11.81 -0.13
C ILE A 330 12.87 10.86 0.89
N LEU A 331 13.95 10.16 0.51
CA LEU A 331 14.69 9.32 1.45
C LEU A 331 15.37 10.16 2.54
N ALA A 332 15.94 11.30 2.19
CA ALA A 332 16.54 12.21 3.16
C ALA A 332 15.50 12.68 4.19
N LEU A 333 14.33 13.15 3.72
CA LEU A 333 13.20 13.49 4.58
C LEU A 333 12.81 12.32 5.49
N ALA A 334 12.67 11.11 4.93
CA ALA A 334 12.28 9.91 5.68
C ALA A 334 13.22 9.63 6.86
N LYS A 335 14.53 9.70 6.63
CA LYS A 335 15.56 9.50 7.66
C LYS A 335 15.45 10.55 8.77
N THR A 336 15.36 11.83 8.41
CA THR A 336 15.18 12.91 9.39
C THR A 336 13.89 12.76 10.22
N GLN A 337 12.80 12.28 9.62
CA GLN A 337 11.56 12.09 10.36
C GLN A 337 11.60 10.87 11.27
N VAL A 338 12.25 9.79 10.87
CA VAL A 338 12.42 8.60 11.71
C VAL A 338 13.25 8.91 12.95
N GLU A 339 14.30 9.74 12.84
CA GLU A 339 15.14 10.15 13.96
C GLU A 339 14.36 10.91 15.04
N LYS A 340 13.21 11.50 14.72
CA LYS A 340 12.35 12.20 15.69
C LYS A 340 11.46 11.27 16.50
N PHE A 341 11.40 9.98 16.22
CA PHE A 341 10.48 9.08 16.92
C PHE A 341 10.87 8.90 18.38
N SER A 342 12.17 8.78 18.66
CA SER A 342 12.67 8.59 20.02
C SER A 342 13.64 9.68 20.50
N ASN A 343 13.77 10.82 19.78
CA ASN A 343 14.66 11.94 20.12
C ASN A 343 13.89 13.25 20.22
#